data_2c58723b410aec7fd8ce635eee589c86
#
_entry.id   2c58723b410aec7fd8ce635eee589c86
#
_cell.length_a   1.000
_cell.length_b   1.000
_cell.length_c   1.000
_cell.angle_alpha   90.00
_cell.angle_beta   90.00
_cell.angle_gamma   90.00
#
_symmetry.space_group_name_H-M   'P 1'
#
loop_
_entity.id
_entity.type
_entity.pdbx_description
1 polymer ?
#
loop_
_entity_poly.entity_id
_entity_poly.type
_entity_poly.pdbx_seq_one_letter_code
_entity_poly.pdbx_strand_id
1 'polypeptide(L)'
;MKTSVLLIGFAAVFATACATSQTGPVADNEIGLSKTSVFDDPSPSVFEYPKTEPSAATALPRAWDSAPPQIPHKIEAFIPITTNKNMCVTCHDKPGLIGKKTKGIPTSMPESHYDMVEGKLVRNNGRHVCTQCHT
;
A
#
# COMPACT_ATOMS: atom_id res chain seq x y z
N MET A 1 -45.44 15.65 41.74
CA MET A 1 -45.07 16.70 40.78
C MET A 1 -43.57 16.79 40.44
N LYS A 2 -42.64 16.40 41.33
CA LYS A 2 -41.18 16.50 41.05
C LYS A 2 -40.63 15.45 40.06
N THR A 3 -41.18 14.24 39.99
CA THR A 3 -40.78 13.18 39.08
C THR A 3 -41.19 13.41 37.64
N SER A 4 -42.34 14.04 37.40
CA SER A 4 -42.82 14.35 36.04
C SER A 4 -41.97 15.38 35.31
N VAL A 5 -41.43 16.37 36.02
CA VAL A 5 -40.55 17.41 35.46
C VAL A 5 -39.19 16.78 35.05
N LEU A 6 -38.68 15.80 35.80
CA LEU A 6 -37.42 15.12 35.48
C LEU A 6 -37.52 14.26 34.23
N LEU A 7 -38.66 13.56 34.03
CA LEU A 7 -38.92 12.76 32.83
C LEU A 7 -39.06 13.59 31.56
N ILE A 8 -39.69 14.78 31.65
CA ILE A 8 -39.85 15.69 30.51
C ILE A 8 -38.48 16.29 30.13
N GLY A 9 -37.62 16.63 31.09
CA GLY A 9 -36.27 17.11 30.82
C GLY A 9 -35.39 16.08 30.15
N PHE A 10 -35.48 14.80 30.52
CA PHE A 10 -34.70 13.71 29.89
C PHE A 10 -35.17 13.41 28.46
N ALA A 11 -36.47 13.48 28.19
CA ALA A 11 -37.04 13.31 26.86
C ALA A 11 -36.62 14.46 25.90
N ALA A 12 -36.52 15.69 26.38
CA ALA A 12 -36.11 16.85 25.59
C ALA A 12 -34.64 16.77 25.16
N VAL A 13 -33.74 16.23 26.01
CA VAL A 13 -32.32 16.06 25.69
C VAL A 13 -32.12 14.97 24.60
N PHE A 14 -32.90 13.90 24.62
CA PHE A 14 -32.83 12.86 23.57
C PHE A 14 -33.40 13.34 22.22
N ALA A 15 -34.40 14.20 22.20
CA ALA A 15 -34.98 14.73 20.97
C ALA A 15 -34.02 15.69 20.23
N THR A 16 -33.16 16.42 20.93
CA THR A 16 -32.17 17.30 20.31
C THR A 16 -30.96 16.55 19.71
N ALA A 17 -30.64 15.35 20.17
CA ALA A 17 -29.53 14.57 19.66
C ALA A 17 -29.77 14.05 18.24
N CYS A 18 -31.01 13.93 17.77
CA CYS A 18 -31.35 13.47 16.42
C CYS A 18 -31.55 14.63 15.39
N ALA A 19 -31.43 15.87 15.82
CA ALA A 19 -31.79 17.03 14.97
C ALA A 19 -30.60 17.59 14.13
N THR A 20 -29.42 16.98 14.18
CA THR A 20 -28.23 17.47 13.46
C THR A 20 -27.87 16.64 12.23
N SER A 21 -28.74 15.76 11.74
CA SER A 21 -28.53 15.15 10.44
C SER A 21 -28.72 16.21 9.35
N GLN A 22 -27.66 16.52 8.64
CA GLN A 22 -27.75 17.28 7.40
C GLN A 22 -28.73 16.54 6.48
N THR A 23 -29.85 17.18 6.17
CA THR A 23 -30.94 16.58 5.39
C THR A 23 -30.73 16.68 3.87
N GLY A 24 -29.57 17.15 3.42
CA GLY A 24 -29.23 17.31 2.01
C GLY A 24 -28.10 16.36 1.57
N PRO A 25 -28.00 16.10 0.26
CA PRO A 25 -26.85 15.38 -0.30
C PRO A 25 -25.56 16.15 0.01
N VAL A 26 -24.53 15.42 0.42
CA VAL A 26 -23.17 15.98 0.57
C VAL A 26 -22.63 16.28 -0.82
N ALA A 27 -22.07 17.48 -1.03
CA ALA A 27 -21.47 17.83 -2.31
C ALA A 27 -20.20 17.01 -2.58
N ASP A 28 -19.93 16.68 -3.84
CA ASP A 28 -18.80 15.82 -4.25
C ASP A 28 -17.46 16.29 -3.69
N ASN A 29 -17.23 17.59 -3.65
CA ASN A 29 -16.02 18.22 -3.12
C ASN A 29 -15.91 18.17 -1.59
N GLU A 30 -16.89 17.62 -0.91
CA GLU A 30 -16.91 17.46 0.56
C GLU A 30 -16.78 16.00 0.99
N ILE A 31 -16.97 15.04 0.07
CA ILE A 31 -17.00 13.61 0.38
C ILE A 31 -15.60 13.05 0.68
N GLY A 32 -14.55 13.52 0.01
CA GLY A 32 -13.22 12.93 0.04
C GLY A 32 -12.12 13.88 0.50
N LEU A 33 -10.89 13.39 0.44
CA LEU A 33 -9.68 14.18 0.67
C LEU A 33 -9.42 15.16 -0.48
N SER A 34 -9.76 14.80 -1.71
CA SER A 34 -9.82 15.72 -2.84
C SER A 34 -10.98 16.68 -2.67
N LYS A 35 -10.73 17.95 -2.93
CA LYS A 35 -11.76 19.03 -2.85
C LYS A 35 -12.28 19.39 -4.24
N THR A 36 -12.13 18.47 -5.19
CA THR A 36 -12.65 18.56 -6.55
C THR A 36 -13.80 17.57 -6.75
N SER A 37 -14.63 17.81 -7.77
CA SER A 37 -15.61 16.82 -8.21
C SER A 37 -14.89 15.53 -8.68
N VAL A 38 -15.52 14.37 -8.47
CA VAL A 38 -15.02 13.09 -8.96
C VAL A 38 -14.87 13.04 -10.48
N PHE A 39 -15.58 13.90 -11.20
CA PHE A 39 -15.48 14.04 -12.68
C PHE A 39 -14.30 14.91 -13.12
N ASP A 40 -13.77 15.74 -12.21
CA ASP A 40 -12.67 16.67 -12.46
C ASP A 40 -11.39 16.26 -11.74
N ASP A 41 -11.39 15.07 -11.12
CA ASP A 41 -10.24 14.58 -10.37
C ASP A 41 -9.08 14.26 -11.33
N PRO A 42 -7.91 14.91 -11.16
CA PRO A 42 -6.78 14.68 -12.06
C PRO A 42 -6.22 13.27 -11.90
N SER A 43 -5.74 12.69 -12.98
CA SER A 43 -5.02 11.42 -12.90
C SER A 43 -3.84 11.54 -11.94
N PRO A 44 -3.60 10.54 -11.09
CA PRO A 44 -2.44 10.55 -10.20
C PRO A 44 -1.15 10.65 -11.02
N SER A 45 -0.17 11.35 -10.46
CA SER A 45 1.15 11.45 -11.09
C SER A 45 1.78 10.06 -11.23
N VAL A 46 2.38 9.81 -12.38
CA VAL A 46 3.10 8.55 -12.61
C VAL A 46 4.37 8.57 -11.76
N PHE A 47 4.61 7.50 -11.02
CA PHE A 47 5.83 7.34 -10.25
C PHE A 47 7.01 7.07 -11.19
N GLU A 48 8.08 7.85 -11.06
CA GLU A 48 9.32 7.66 -11.81
C GLU A 48 10.34 6.88 -10.99
N TYR A 49 10.75 5.73 -11.50
CA TYR A 49 11.80 4.93 -10.87
C TYR A 49 13.19 5.54 -11.13
N PRO A 50 14.16 5.33 -10.20
CA PRO A 50 15.55 5.74 -10.43
C PRO A 50 16.11 5.16 -11.71
N LYS A 51 16.92 5.93 -12.42
CA LYS A 51 17.57 5.52 -13.69
C LYS A 51 18.91 4.78 -13.48
N THR A 52 19.26 4.48 -12.23
CA THR A 52 20.49 3.79 -11.87
C THR A 52 20.48 2.34 -12.38
N GLU A 53 21.62 1.86 -12.86
CA GLU A 53 21.76 0.45 -13.23
C GLU A 53 21.62 -0.46 -12.01
N PRO A 54 21.00 -1.66 -12.14
CA PRO A 54 20.81 -2.57 -11.00
C PRO A 54 22.13 -2.92 -10.28
N SER A 55 23.24 -3.06 -11.01
CA SER A 55 24.55 -3.39 -10.45
C SER A 55 25.20 -2.26 -9.63
N ALA A 56 24.78 -1.02 -9.86
CA ALA A 56 25.30 0.17 -9.20
C ALA A 56 24.31 0.75 -8.16
N ALA A 57 23.14 0.15 -8.01
CA ALA A 57 22.10 0.65 -7.14
C ALA A 57 22.42 0.44 -5.66
N THR A 58 22.11 1.45 -4.86
CA THR A 58 22.14 1.39 -3.39
C THR A 58 20.74 1.51 -2.84
N ALA A 59 20.49 0.83 -1.72
CA ALA A 59 19.17 0.86 -1.09
C ALA A 59 18.75 2.29 -0.74
N LEU A 60 17.51 2.62 -1.05
CA LEU A 60 16.89 3.89 -0.68
C LEU A 60 16.38 3.84 0.76
N PRO A 61 16.24 4.99 1.44
CA PRO A 61 15.58 5.06 2.74
C PRO A 61 14.15 4.51 2.65
N ARG A 62 13.71 3.80 3.67
CA ARG A 62 12.31 3.39 3.79
C ARG A 62 11.45 4.55 4.26
N ALA A 63 10.19 4.59 3.84
CA ALA A 63 9.24 5.59 4.33
C ALA A 63 8.96 5.42 5.84
N TRP A 64 8.99 4.17 6.34
CA TRP A 64 8.94 3.78 7.77
C TRP A 64 9.60 2.41 7.93
N ASP A 65 9.94 1.99 9.15
CA ASP A 65 10.75 0.77 9.41
C ASP A 65 10.24 -0.50 8.73
N SER A 66 8.94 -0.73 8.71
CA SER A 66 8.32 -1.92 8.11
C SER A 66 7.87 -1.71 6.66
N ALA A 67 8.11 -0.53 6.07
CA ALA A 67 7.73 -0.27 4.68
C ALA A 67 8.45 -1.25 3.73
N PRO A 68 7.80 -1.68 2.64
CA PRO A 68 8.51 -2.32 1.54
C PRO A 68 9.65 -1.41 1.06
N PRO A 69 10.85 -1.94 0.79
CA PRO A 69 11.93 -1.13 0.25
C PRO A 69 11.57 -0.59 -1.13
N GLN A 70 11.88 0.65 -1.40
CA GLN A 70 11.75 1.23 -2.73
C GLN A 70 12.72 0.58 -3.71
N ILE A 71 12.35 0.53 -4.99
CA ILE A 71 13.22 0.01 -6.06
C ILE A 71 14.28 1.08 -6.38
N PRO A 72 15.58 0.81 -6.14
CA PRO A 72 16.64 1.81 -6.28
C PRO A 72 17.26 1.86 -7.68
N HIS A 73 16.71 1.15 -8.64
CA HIS A 73 17.29 1.00 -9.98
C HIS A 73 16.21 1.09 -11.07
N LYS A 74 16.61 1.29 -12.29
CA LYS A 74 15.71 1.29 -13.45
C LYS A 74 15.02 -0.06 -13.63
N ILE A 75 13.77 -0.03 -14.06
CA ILE A 75 12.97 -1.23 -14.28
C ILE A 75 12.21 -1.26 -15.61
N GLU A 76 12.41 -0.28 -16.48
CA GLU A 76 11.66 -0.13 -17.72
C GLU A 76 11.73 -1.40 -18.61
N ALA A 77 12.87 -2.07 -18.62
CA ALA A 77 13.05 -3.34 -19.34
C ALA A 77 12.41 -4.55 -18.67
N PHE A 78 12.00 -4.42 -17.40
CA PHE A 78 11.50 -5.53 -16.55
C PHE A 78 9.97 -5.52 -16.45
N ILE A 79 9.34 -4.45 -16.86
CA ILE A 79 7.87 -4.31 -16.89
C ILE A 79 7.36 -4.40 -18.34
N PRO A 80 6.08 -4.76 -18.54
CA PRO A 80 5.12 -5.14 -17.51
C PRO A 80 5.42 -6.53 -16.91
N ILE A 81 5.03 -6.70 -15.64
CA ILE A 81 4.96 -8.01 -15.00
C ILE A 81 3.64 -8.65 -15.45
N THR A 82 3.73 -9.87 -15.99
CA THR A 82 2.57 -10.65 -16.42
C THR A 82 2.54 -12.00 -15.72
N THR A 83 1.47 -12.75 -15.84
CA THR A 83 1.33 -14.09 -15.25
C THR A 83 2.51 -15.00 -15.57
N ASN A 84 3.05 -14.90 -16.79
CA ASN A 84 4.12 -15.78 -17.30
C ASN A 84 5.48 -15.09 -17.37
N LYS A 85 5.58 -13.82 -17.05
CA LYS A 85 6.82 -13.05 -17.12
C LYS A 85 7.00 -12.14 -15.92
N ASN A 86 8.00 -12.45 -15.11
CA ASN A 86 8.43 -11.59 -14.01
C ASN A 86 9.97 -11.59 -13.95
N MET A 87 10.58 -10.55 -14.47
CA MET A 87 12.04 -10.44 -14.52
C MET A 87 12.66 -10.14 -13.16
N CYS A 88 11.91 -9.59 -12.21
CA CYS A 88 12.41 -9.27 -10.87
C CYS A 88 12.85 -10.55 -10.14
N VAL A 89 12.08 -11.64 -10.26
CA VAL A 89 12.38 -12.91 -9.59
C VAL A 89 13.67 -13.57 -10.12
N THR A 90 14.06 -13.30 -11.35
CA THR A 90 15.30 -13.84 -11.92
C THR A 90 16.53 -13.48 -11.08
N CYS A 91 16.52 -12.28 -10.51
CA CYS A 91 17.61 -11.78 -9.68
C CYS A 91 17.33 -11.91 -8.18
N HIS A 92 16.07 -11.72 -7.75
CA HIS A 92 15.71 -11.58 -6.34
C HIS A 92 15.13 -12.85 -5.69
N ASP A 93 14.73 -13.86 -6.46
CA ASP A 93 14.22 -15.14 -5.93
C ASP A 93 15.37 -16.10 -5.61
N LYS A 94 16.01 -15.89 -4.47
CA LYS A 94 17.15 -16.68 -4.00
C LYS A 94 17.00 -17.03 -2.52
N PRO A 95 16.12 -17.99 -2.16
CA PRO A 95 15.80 -18.28 -0.76
C PRO A 95 17.03 -18.67 0.08
N GLY A 96 18.05 -19.28 -0.51
CA GLY A 96 19.31 -19.59 0.17
C GLY A 96 20.17 -18.38 0.56
N LEU A 97 19.81 -17.19 0.08
CA LEU A 97 20.52 -15.93 0.37
C LEU A 97 19.70 -14.97 1.24
N ILE A 98 18.57 -15.39 1.79
CA ILE A 98 17.76 -14.59 2.70
C ILE A 98 18.63 -14.08 3.86
N GLY A 99 18.54 -12.77 4.13
CA GLY A 99 19.31 -12.11 5.20
C GLY A 99 20.79 -11.90 4.90
N LYS A 100 21.30 -12.43 3.79
CA LYS A 100 22.72 -12.25 3.41
C LYS A 100 22.88 -11.06 2.46
N LYS A 101 23.83 -10.18 2.79
CA LYS A 101 24.24 -9.07 1.91
C LYS A 101 25.60 -9.42 1.33
N THR A 102 25.65 -9.74 0.05
CA THR A 102 26.89 -10.06 -0.67
C THR A 102 27.10 -9.04 -1.77
N LYS A 103 28.28 -8.44 -1.81
CA LYS A 103 28.64 -7.45 -2.84
C LYS A 103 28.49 -8.05 -4.23
N GLY A 104 27.83 -7.34 -5.12
CA GLY A 104 27.59 -7.76 -6.51
C GLY A 104 26.48 -8.81 -6.71
N ILE A 105 25.81 -9.22 -5.62
CA ILE A 105 24.67 -10.12 -5.71
C ILE A 105 23.41 -9.35 -5.33
N PRO A 106 22.33 -9.40 -6.13
CA PRO A 106 21.06 -8.78 -5.78
C PRO A 106 20.54 -9.29 -4.44
N THR A 107 19.97 -8.39 -3.65
CA THR A 107 19.33 -8.74 -2.36
C THR A 107 18.18 -9.71 -2.59
N SER A 108 18.21 -10.87 -1.91
CA SER A 108 17.10 -11.82 -1.95
C SER A 108 15.84 -11.25 -1.32
N MET A 109 14.68 -11.66 -1.82
CA MET A 109 13.41 -11.46 -1.14
C MET A 109 13.46 -12.04 0.27
N PRO A 110 12.85 -11.37 1.27
CA PRO A 110 12.79 -11.88 2.64
C PRO A 110 11.84 -13.09 2.74
N GLU A 111 11.94 -13.84 3.84
CA GLU A 111 11.13 -15.04 4.10
C GLU A 111 9.62 -14.80 3.96
N SER A 112 9.15 -13.58 4.27
CA SER A 112 7.74 -13.18 4.12
C SER A 112 7.21 -13.28 2.68
N HIS A 113 8.06 -13.47 1.67
CA HIS A 113 7.68 -13.67 0.26
C HIS A 113 7.56 -15.16 -0.13
N TYR A 114 7.74 -16.04 0.81
CA TYR A 114 7.72 -17.48 0.59
C TYR A 114 6.71 -18.17 1.50
N ASP A 115 6.21 -19.28 1.03
CA ASP A 115 5.45 -20.25 1.80
C ASP A 115 6.32 -21.47 2.08
N MET A 116 6.11 -22.13 3.20
CA MET A 116 6.77 -23.39 3.51
C MET A 116 5.92 -24.53 2.95
N VAL A 117 6.41 -25.20 1.90
CA VAL A 117 5.75 -26.32 1.26
C VAL A 117 6.70 -27.54 1.34
N GLU A 118 6.28 -28.59 2.01
CA GLU A 118 7.08 -29.83 2.18
C GLU A 118 8.52 -29.58 2.66
N GLY A 119 8.69 -28.64 3.59
CA GLY A 119 9.98 -28.27 4.14
C GLY A 119 10.87 -27.40 3.22
N LYS A 120 10.33 -26.88 2.13
CA LYS A 120 11.02 -25.99 1.20
C LYS A 120 10.33 -24.63 1.11
N LEU A 121 11.12 -23.59 0.95
CA LEU A 121 10.61 -22.25 0.66
C LEU A 121 10.19 -22.16 -0.81
N VAL A 122 8.91 -21.96 -1.04
CA VAL A 122 8.29 -21.78 -2.35
C VAL A 122 7.75 -20.36 -2.42
N ARG A 123 8.07 -19.63 -3.48
CA ARG A 123 7.60 -18.24 -3.65
C ARG A 123 6.07 -18.16 -3.63
N ASN A 124 5.55 -17.28 -2.79
CA ASN A 124 4.11 -17.02 -2.70
C ASN A 124 3.62 -16.29 -3.96
N ASN A 125 2.69 -16.91 -4.69
CA ASN A 125 2.15 -16.34 -5.93
C ASN A 125 1.26 -15.10 -5.70
N GLY A 126 0.70 -14.93 -4.51
CA GLY A 126 -0.03 -13.71 -4.14
C GLY A 126 0.86 -12.46 -4.12
N ARG A 127 2.18 -12.61 -4.15
CA ARG A 127 3.18 -11.52 -4.22
C ARG A 127 3.89 -11.45 -5.57
N HIS A 128 3.20 -11.80 -6.64
CA HIS A 128 3.79 -11.88 -7.97
C HIS A 128 4.07 -10.51 -8.60
N VAL A 129 3.20 -9.51 -8.37
CA VAL A 129 3.35 -8.17 -8.95
C VAL A 129 4.12 -7.28 -7.99
N CYS A 130 5.44 -7.27 -8.14
CA CYS A 130 6.37 -6.61 -7.22
C CYS A 130 6.12 -5.10 -7.08
N THR A 131 5.81 -4.43 -8.19
CA THR A 131 5.56 -2.98 -8.24
C THR A 131 4.26 -2.51 -7.58
N GLN A 132 3.41 -3.41 -7.07
CA GLN A 132 2.26 -3.02 -6.24
C GLN A 132 2.66 -2.60 -4.83
N CYS A 133 3.80 -3.08 -4.34
CA CYS A 133 4.29 -2.77 -3.00
C CYS A 133 5.65 -2.07 -3.01
N HIS A 134 6.43 -2.24 -4.06
CA HIS A 134 7.76 -1.66 -4.22
C HIS A 134 7.70 -0.51 -5.24
N THR A 135 7.53 0.69 -4.75
CA THR A 135 7.52 1.94 -5.53
C THR A 135 8.69 2.82 -5.16
#